data_48741e8513f4502a7b6418a906d161b9
#
_entry.id   48741e8513f4502a7b6418a906d161b9
#
_cell.length_a   1.000
_cell.length_b   1.000
_cell.length_c   1.000
_cell.angle_alpha   90.00
_cell.angle_beta   90.00
_cell.angle_gamma   90.00
#
_symmetry.space_group_name_H-M   'P 1'
#
loop_
_entity.id
_entity.type
_entity.pdbx_description
1 polymer ?
#
loop_
_entity_poly.entity_id
_entity_poly.type
_entity_poly.pdbx_seq_one_letter_code
_entity_poly.pdbx_strand_id
1 'polypeptide(L)'
;ESGISKDDYSDWLTDQIVAGTQPDVFIVPEDDFNLLSSTGVLAKLDEHISTSFDDSIFYESSYKAGNYNNTQYALPFESNPTMMCINIDLLEKEGISIPDSGWTLEDFYNICKQVTKDTDGDGVIDQYGCIGYTWQQAVAAYGAKLFNTTGTKAYFDSDDVKNALSLITQLNALSGNYEVTSQDFDEGKVAFLPMTLAEYRTYKPYPYHVAKYSSFSWSCVTMPASSEDGDATQVATSLYAMSLKTKHRTLAWEFLQLLCTDEDIQQSVFDYSQGTSVLKSVMQSDATKEKLKEDGFGSDSLTVSTLDSMLSQGITQPTFKTYNTVLEQADYLISKSIANNSIETDLFTIQKTIEDSLK
;
A
#
# COMPACT_ATOMS: atom_id res chain seq x y z
N GLU A 1 29.60 10.48 9.97
CA GLU A 1 28.52 10.22 10.90
C GLU A 1 27.83 8.93 10.45
N SER A 2 27.66 7.97 11.34
CA SER A 2 26.87 6.78 11.04
C SER A 2 25.40 7.18 11.05
N GLY A 3 24.68 6.95 9.95
CA GLY A 3 23.23 7.10 9.89
C GLY A 3 22.54 6.13 10.85
N ILE A 4 21.34 6.46 11.26
CA ILE A 4 20.48 5.55 12.02
C ILE A 4 19.84 4.61 11.01
N SER A 5 19.77 3.29 11.32
CA SER A 5 19.05 2.34 10.46
C SER A 5 17.55 2.66 10.42
N LYS A 6 16.85 2.23 9.38
CA LYS A 6 15.40 2.41 9.28
C LYS A 6 14.68 1.75 10.47
N ASP A 7 15.15 0.57 10.87
CA ASP A 7 14.56 -0.23 11.95
C ASP A 7 14.74 0.44 13.34
N ASP A 8 15.83 1.18 13.53
CA ASP A 8 16.11 1.88 14.80
C ASP A 8 15.55 3.31 14.84
N TYR A 9 15.00 3.82 13.73
CA TYR A 9 14.62 5.22 13.60
C TYR A 9 13.44 5.61 14.52
N SER A 10 12.42 4.79 14.62
CA SER A 10 11.25 5.04 15.47
C SER A 10 11.66 5.12 16.94
N ASP A 11 12.48 4.17 17.41
CA ASP A 11 13.00 4.18 18.79
C ASP A 11 13.86 5.40 19.06
N TRP A 12 14.77 5.73 18.13
CA TRP A 12 15.60 6.93 18.25
C TRP A 12 14.74 8.22 18.31
N LEU A 13 13.74 8.36 17.43
CA LEU A 13 12.87 9.53 17.43
C LEU A 13 12.08 9.64 18.72
N THR A 14 11.58 8.52 19.22
CA THR A 14 10.88 8.44 20.51
C THR A 14 11.77 8.92 21.65
N ASP A 15 13.02 8.48 21.71
CA ASP A 15 14.00 8.95 22.72
C ASP A 15 14.24 10.46 22.60
N GLN A 16 14.37 11.01 21.38
CA GLN A 16 14.54 12.45 21.18
C GLN A 16 13.28 13.23 21.65
N ILE A 17 12.06 12.70 21.39
CA ILE A 17 10.81 13.31 21.80
C ILE A 17 10.70 13.34 23.34
N VAL A 18 11.03 12.24 24.00
CA VAL A 18 11.04 12.13 25.46
C VAL A 18 12.05 13.08 26.08
N ALA A 19 13.25 13.15 25.52
CA ALA A 19 14.31 14.07 25.95
C ALA A 19 14.01 15.56 25.61
N GLY A 20 13.06 15.83 24.72
CA GLY A 20 12.76 17.19 24.24
C GLY A 20 13.81 17.77 23.28
N THR A 21 14.54 16.89 22.59
CA THR A 21 15.65 17.19 21.66
C THR A 21 15.35 16.76 20.23
N GLN A 22 14.08 16.43 19.91
CA GLN A 22 13.69 16.07 18.56
C GLN A 22 13.99 17.17 17.54
N PRO A 23 14.25 16.83 16.28
CA PRO A 23 14.44 17.80 15.21
C PRO A 23 13.24 18.75 15.03
N ASP A 24 13.47 19.93 14.45
CA ASP A 24 12.39 20.87 14.10
C ASP A 24 11.48 20.31 13.01
N VAL A 25 12.05 19.59 12.02
CA VAL A 25 11.34 18.85 10.96
C VAL A 25 11.91 17.44 10.92
N PHE A 26 11.03 16.45 10.81
CA PHE A 26 11.42 15.04 10.78
C PHE A 26 10.44 14.21 9.96
N ILE A 27 10.92 13.06 9.47
CA ILE A 27 10.07 12.05 8.87
C ILE A 27 9.27 11.35 9.97
N VAL A 28 7.98 11.15 9.76
CA VAL A 28 7.13 10.44 10.70
C VAL A 28 7.28 8.93 10.44
N PRO A 29 7.63 8.11 11.43
CA PRO A 29 7.61 6.66 11.25
C PRO A 29 6.21 6.20 10.84
N GLU A 30 6.14 5.21 9.96
CA GLU A 30 4.92 4.79 9.26
C GLU A 30 3.76 4.51 10.21
N ASP A 31 4.03 3.82 11.33
CA ASP A 31 3.00 3.42 12.29
C ASP A 31 2.73 4.46 13.40
N ASP A 32 3.55 5.50 13.50
CA ASP A 32 3.51 6.45 14.62
C ASP A 32 2.66 7.69 14.35
N PHE A 33 2.22 7.94 13.11
CA PHE A 33 1.54 9.18 12.75
C PHE A 33 0.32 9.48 13.64
N ASN A 34 -0.54 8.50 13.84
CA ASN A 34 -1.76 8.66 14.65
C ASN A 34 -1.43 8.95 16.12
N LEU A 35 -0.44 8.27 16.68
CA LEU A 35 0.02 8.47 18.05
C LEU A 35 0.63 9.87 18.23
N LEU A 36 1.58 10.24 17.37
CA LEU A 36 2.30 11.52 17.47
C LEU A 36 1.36 12.72 17.26
N SER A 37 0.39 12.60 16.33
CA SER A 37 -0.64 13.63 16.11
C SER A 37 -1.54 13.78 17.32
N SER A 38 -2.03 12.66 17.89
CA SER A 38 -2.97 12.66 19.02
C SER A 38 -2.35 13.11 20.33
N THR A 39 -1.03 12.97 20.51
CA THR A 39 -0.31 13.29 21.74
C THR A 39 0.29 14.70 21.76
N GLY A 40 0.12 15.47 20.67
CA GLY A 40 0.61 16.85 20.58
C GLY A 40 2.12 16.95 20.40
N VAL A 41 2.72 15.98 19.75
CA VAL A 41 4.14 16.03 19.32
C VAL A 41 4.28 16.85 18.05
N LEU A 42 3.34 16.68 17.11
CA LEU A 42 3.33 17.35 15.82
C LEU A 42 2.64 18.72 15.90
N ALA A 43 3.17 19.70 15.18
CA ALA A 43 2.52 20.99 15.01
C ALA A 43 1.35 20.88 14.03
N LYS A 44 0.28 21.65 14.27
CA LYS A 44 -0.80 21.82 13.30
C LYS A 44 -0.29 22.67 12.14
N LEU A 45 -0.46 22.20 10.92
CA LEU A 45 -0.02 22.89 9.72
C LEU A 45 -1.07 23.85 9.16
N ASP A 46 -2.35 23.71 9.57
CA ASP A 46 -3.46 24.55 9.08
C ASP A 46 -3.20 26.06 9.29
N GLU A 47 -2.48 26.44 10.34
CA GLU A 47 -2.11 27.82 10.60
C GLU A 47 -1.09 28.36 9.57
N HIS A 48 -0.33 27.47 8.92
CA HIS A 48 0.67 27.78 7.90
C HIS A 48 0.13 27.57 6.49
N ILE A 49 -0.83 26.66 6.32
CA ILE A 49 -1.56 26.44 5.07
C ILE A 49 -2.47 27.62 4.87
N SER A 50 -1.99 28.60 4.13
CA SER A 50 -2.72 29.82 3.81
C SER A 50 -3.60 29.60 2.57
N THR A 51 -4.40 30.62 2.21
CA THR A 51 -5.18 30.61 0.95
C THR A 51 -4.32 30.54 -0.32
N SER A 52 -2.99 30.66 -0.19
CA SER A 52 -2.03 30.54 -1.27
C SER A 52 -1.36 29.17 -1.36
N PHE A 53 -1.56 28.28 -0.39
CA PHE A 53 -1.09 26.91 -0.47
C PHE A 53 -2.11 26.09 -1.28
N ASP A 54 -1.64 25.54 -2.38
CA ASP A 54 -2.46 24.71 -3.27
C ASP A 54 -2.22 23.23 -2.96
N ASP A 55 -3.17 22.58 -2.27
CA ASP A 55 -3.12 21.16 -1.96
C ASP A 55 -3.54 20.28 -3.15
N SER A 56 -4.14 20.86 -4.19
CA SER A 56 -4.56 20.14 -5.39
C SER A 56 -3.40 19.60 -6.23
N ILE A 57 -2.17 20.09 -5.99
CA ILE A 57 -0.94 19.59 -6.63
C ILE A 57 -0.62 18.15 -6.23
N PHE A 58 -1.08 17.71 -5.05
CA PHE A 58 -0.87 16.36 -4.54
C PHE A 58 -1.93 15.38 -5.03
N TYR A 59 -1.59 14.10 -5.01
CA TYR A 59 -2.60 13.04 -5.03
C TYR A 59 -3.39 13.08 -3.71
N GLU A 60 -4.71 12.95 -3.82
CA GLU A 60 -5.62 13.16 -2.69
C GLU A 60 -5.35 12.19 -1.53
N SER A 61 -5.13 10.90 -1.86
CA SER A 61 -4.79 9.88 -0.85
C SER A 61 -3.50 10.21 -0.11
N SER A 62 -2.46 10.66 -0.82
CA SER A 62 -1.17 11.03 -0.25
C SER A 62 -1.29 12.26 0.67
N TYR A 63 -2.02 13.29 0.24
CA TYR A 63 -2.23 14.48 1.06
C TYR A 63 -3.05 14.17 2.33
N LYS A 64 -4.12 13.38 2.18
CA LYS A 64 -4.97 12.97 3.31
C LYS A 64 -4.26 12.08 4.32
N ALA A 65 -3.22 11.37 3.94
CA ALA A 65 -2.42 10.55 4.87
C ALA A 65 -1.81 11.39 6.01
N GLY A 66 -1.51 12.68 5.77
CA GLY A 66 -1.03 13.61 6.80
C GLY A 66 -2.13 14.30 7.62
N ASN A 67 -3.40 13.88 7.47
CA ASN A 67 -4.54 14.48 8.19
C ASN A 67 -4.96 13.60 9.38
N TYR A 68 -5.13 14.20 10.54
CA TYR A 68 -5.66 13.56 11.73
C TYR A 68 -6.78 14.42 12.32
N ASN A 69 -7.97 13.84 12.43
CA ASN A 69 -9.16 14.49 12.96
C ASN A 69 -9.45 15.87 12.31
N ASN A 70 -9.45 15.91 10.97
CA ASN A 70 -9.68 17.11 10.14
C ASN A 70 -8.63 18.24 10.34
N THR A 71 -7.45 17.91 10.80
CA THR A 71 -6.32 18.85 10.95
C THR A 71 -5.13 18.26 10.23
N GLN A 72 -4.44 19.07 9.42
CA GLN A 72 -3.21 18.65 8.75
C GLN A 72 -2.03 18.75 9.70
N TYR A 73 -1.31 17.64 9.93
CA TYR A 73 -0.13 17.57 10.81
C TYR A 73 1.16 17.26 10.08
N ALA A 74 1.07 16.71 8.88
CA ALA A 74 2.23 16.36 8.09
C ALA A 74 1.97 16.60 6.60
N LEU A 75 3.01 16.80 5.81
CA LEU A 75 2.94 16.84 4.34
C LEU A 75 3.50 15.55 3.75
N PRO A 76 2.93 15.08 2.63
CA PRO A 76 3.41 13.90 1.94
C PRO A 76 4.74 14.21 1.23
N PHE A 77 5.65 13.24 1.21
CA PHE A 77 6.95 13.37 0.58
C PHE A 77 7.22 12.32 -0.49
N GLU A 78 6.82 11.09 -0.23
CA GLU A 78 6.98 9.95 -1.13
C GLU A 78 5.76 9.04 -1.00
N SER A 79 5.27 8.49 -2.11
CA SER A 79 4.17 7.52 -2.11
C SER A 79 4.60 6.20 -2.72
N ASN A 80 4.04 5.11 -2.20
CA ASN A 80 4.36 3.76 -2.61
C ASN A 80 3.06 2.96 -2.84
N PRO A 81 2.53 2.96 -4.07
CA PRO A 81 1.31 2.22 -4.40
C PRO A 81 1.55 0.72 -4.44
N THR A 82 0.54 -0.05 -4.02
CA THR A 82 0.48 -1.50 -4.22
C THR A 82 -0.09 -1.81 -5.60
N MET A 83 0.54 -2.73 -6.30
CA MET A 83 0.21 -3.15 -7.65
C MET A 83 0.01 -4.66 -7.70
N MET A 84 -0.68 -5.17 -8.72
CA MET A 84 -0.73 -6.61 -9.00
C MET A 84 0.34 -6.95 -10.02
N CYS A 85 1.38 -7.68 -9.61
CA CYS A 85 2.33 -8.29 -10.51
C CYS A 85 1.69 -9.51 -11.20
N ILE A 86 1.91 -9.64 -12.49
CA ILE A 86 1.35 -10.68 -13.34
C ILE A 86 2.47 -11.45 -14.06
N ASN A 87 2.36 -12.75 -14.09
CA ASN A 87 3.20 -13.64 -14.91
C ASN A 87 2.61 -13.73 -16.32
N ILE A 88 3.19 -12.97 -17.26
CA ILE A 88 2.71 -12.86 -18.64
C ILE A 88 2.77 -14.21 -19.34
N ASP A 89 3.90 -14.90 -19.25
CA ASP A 89 4.12 -16.19 -19.93
C ASP A 89 3.09 -17.24 -19.47
N LEU A 90 2.75 -17.22 -18.18
CA LEU A 90 1.75 -18.15 -17.63
C LEU A 90 0.34 -17.83 -18.15
N LEU A 91 -0.06 -16.55 -18.16
CA LEU A 91 -1.35 -16.14 -18.70
C LEU A 91 -1.46 -16.46 -20.19
N GLU A 92 -0.42 -16.17 -20.98
CA GLU A 92 -0.38 -16.49 -22.42
C GLU A 92 -0.46 -18.00 -22.67
N LYS A 93 0.28 -18.82 -21.91
CA LYS A 93 0.20 -20.30 -21.96
C LYS A 93 -1.23 -20.80 -21.74
N GLU A 94 -1.97 -20.14 -20.85
CA GLU A 94 -3.35 -20.50 -20.53
C GLU A 94 -4.38 -19.85 -21.47
N GLY A 95 -3.95 -19.05 -22.45
CA GLY A 95 -4.85 -18.35 -23.38
C GLY A 95 -5.63 -17.22 -22.72
N ILE A 96 -5.09 -16.65 -21.65
CA ILE A 96 -5.72 -15.57 -20.87
C ILE A 96 -5.07 -14.25 -21.29
N SER A 97 -5.90 -13.26 -21.63
CA SER A 97 -5.42 -11.90 -21.89
C SER A 97 -4.94 -11.24 -20.60
N ILE A 98 -3.89 -10.41 -20.74
CA ILE A 98 -3.44 -9.56 -19.62
C ILE A 98 -4.59 -8.66 -19.19
N PRO A 99 -4.95 -8.63 -17.89
CA PRO A 99 -5.95 -7.70 -17.39
C PRO A 99 -5.59 -6.25 -17.67
N ASP A 100 -6.56 -5.44 -18.05
CA ASP A 100 -6.43 -3.99 -18.20
C ASP A 100 -6.85 -3.24 -16.93
N SER A 101 -6.74 -1.91 -16.94
CA SER A 101 -7.24 -1.07 -15.84
C SER A 101 -8.77 -1.18 -15.76
N GLY A 102 -9.30 -1.52 -14.60
CA GLY A 102 -10.74 -1.71 -14.38
C GLY A 102 -11.17 -3.18 -14.34
N TRP A 103 -10.22 -4.12 -14.34
CA TRP A 103 -10.56 -5.52 -14.10
C TRP A 103 -11.10 -5.74 -12.68
N THR A 104 -11.98 -6.73 -12.55
CA THR A 104 -12.77 -6.91 -11.33
C THR A 104 -12.25 -8.06 -10.46
N LEU A 105 -12.73 -8.11 -9.21
CA LEU A 105 -12.50 -9.25 -8.31
C LEU A 105 -13.06 -10.56 -8.89
N GLU A 106 -14.14 -10.49 -9.68
CA GLU A 106 -14.68 -11.64 -10.38
C GLU A 106 -13.72 -12.13 -11.47
N ASP A 107 -13.16 -11.22 -12.27
CA ASP A 107 -12.12 -11.54 -13.25
C ASP A 107 -10.91 -12.16 -12.58
N PHE A 108 -10.42 -11.54 -11.50
CA PHE A 108 -9.29 -12.05 -10.72
C PHE A 108 -9.54 -13.48 -10.22
N TYR A 109 -10.67 -13.73 -9.58
CA TYR A 109 -11.03 -15.07 -9.09
C TYR A 109 -11.15 -16.09 -10.22
N ASN A 110 -11.81 -15.72 -11.33
CA ASN A 110 -12.00 -16.61 -12.47
C ASN A 110 -10.66 -16.97 -13.13
N ILE A 111 -9.76 -16.01 -13.27
CA ILE A 111 -8.39 -16.28 -13.78
C ILE A 111 -7.65 -17.20 -12.80
N CYS A 112 -7.64 -16.89 -11.50
CA CYS A 112 -7.01 -17.75 -10.49
C CYS A 112 -7.54 -19.19 -10.57
N LYS A 113 -8.85 -19.37 -10.72
CA LYS A 113 -9.48 -20.69 -10.85
C LYS A 113 -9.10 -21.40 -12.13
N GLN A 114 -8.98 -20.67 -13.26
CA GLN A 114 -8.57 -21.26 -14.55
C GLN A 114 -7.12 -21.70 -14.55
N VAL A 115 -6.25 -20.92 -13.93
CA VAL A 115 -4.82 -21.14 -13.85
C VAL A 115 -4.47 -22.28 -12.88
N THR A 116 -5.17 -22.37 -11.76
CA THR A 116 -4.84 -23.34 -10.69
C THR A 116 -5.19 -24.77 -11.14
N LYS A 117 -4.16 -25.59 -11.36
CA LYS A 117 -4.34 -26.97 -11.84
C LYS A 117 -3.09 -27.84 -11.65
N ASP A 118 -3.29 -29.13 -11.78
CA ASP A 118 -2.27 -30.15 -12.02
C ASP A 118 -1.91 -30.14 -13.51
N THR A 119 -0.67 -29.80 -13.85
CA THR A 119 -0.23 -29.65 -15.24
C THR A 119 0.42 -30.89 -15.81
N ASP A 120 0.90 -31.83 -14.97
CA ASP A 120 1.55 -33.06 -15.40
C ASP A 120 0.69 -34.33 -15.21
N GLY A 121 -0.47 -34.21 -14.53
CA GLY A 121 -1.45 -35.28 -14.36
C GLY A 121 -1.12 -36.27 -13.25
N ASP A 122 -0.26 -35.90 -12.32
CA ASP A 122 0.13 -36.75 -11.18
C ASP A 122 -0.88 -36.70 -10.01
N GLY A 123 -1.86 -35.82 -10.06
CA GLY A 123 -2.90 -35.63 -9.06
C GLY A 123 -2.55 -34.56 -8.02
N VAL A 124 -1.43 -33.86 -8.18
CA VAL A 124 -1.00 -32.75 -7.32
C VAL A 124 -1.07 -31.43 -8.10
N ILE A 125 -1.62 -30.39 -7.48
CA ILE A 125 -1.64 -29.06 -8.09
C ILE A 125 -0.20 -28.52 -8.07
N ASP A 126 0.27 -28.06 -9.23
CA ASP A 126 1.62 -27.55 -9.44
C ASP A 126 1.65 -26.18 -10.16
N GLN A 127 0.49 -25.60 -10.45
CA GLN A 127 0.31 -24.27 -11.01
C GLN A 127 -0.79 -23.54 -10.24
N TYR A 128 -0.58 -22.26 -9.87
CA TYR A 128 -1.40 -21.54 -8.89
C TYR A 128 -1.85 -20.18 -9.42
N GLY A 129 -3.01 -19.71 -8.97
CA GLY A 129 -3.59 -18.44 -9.35
C GLY A 129 -2.87 -17.25 -8.70
N CYS A 130 -2.73 -17.24 -7.39
CA CYS A 130 -2.13 -16.11 -6.69
C CYS A 130 -1.40 -16.53 -5.42
N ILE A 131 -0.50 -15.66 -4.99
CA ILE A 131 0.14 -15.67 -3.67
C ILE A 131 0.07 -14.27 -3.07
N GLY A 132 0.00 -14.18 -1.75
CA GLY A 132 0.16 -12.91 -1.01
C GLY A 132 -1.01 -11.93 -1.12
N TYR A 133 -2.14 -12.30 -1.74
CA TYR A 133 -3.33 -11.47 -1.74
C TYR A 133 -4.03 -11.55 -0.38
N THR A 134 -4.03 -10.43 0.35
CA THR A 134 -4.44 -10.38 1.75
C THR A 134 -5.93 -10.05 1.92
N TRP A 135 -6.47 -10.37 3.09
CA TRP A 135 -7.85 -10.01 3.43
C TRP A 135 -8.05 -8.48 3.49
N GLN A 136 -7.02 -7.72 3.88
CA GLN A 136 -7.07 -6.25 3.88
C GLN A 136 -7.20 -5.69 2.45
N GLN A 137 -6.48 -6.29 1.49
CA GLN A 137 -6.59 -5.93 0.08
C GLN A 137 -7.98 -6.28 -0.47
N ALA A 138 -8.52 -7.43 -0.09
CA ALA A 138 -9.89 -7.81 -0.47
C ALA A 138 -10.93 -6.83 0.11
N VAL A 139 -10.82 -6.47 1.39
CA VAL A 139 -11.69 -5.47 2.05
C VAL A 139 -11.60 -4.11 1.33
N ALA A 140 -10.39 -3.68 0.99
CA ALA A 140 -10.16 -2.46 0.24
C ALA A 140 -10.83 -2.51 -1.14
N ALA A 141 -10.68 -3.62 -1.87
CA ALA A 141 -11.25 -3.84 -3.18
C ALA A 141 -12.80 -3.86 -3.20
N TYR A 142 -13.43 -4.27 -2.10
CA TYR A 142 -14.88 -4.15 -1.90
C TYR A 142 -15.32 -2.75 -1.46
N GLY A 143 -14.38 -1.80 -1.25
CA GLY A 143 -14.67 -0.47 -0.72
C GLY A 143 -15.20 -0.50 0.72
N ALA A 144 -14.98 -1.60 1.43
CA ALA A 144 -15.50 -1.81 2.77
C ALA A 144 -14.76 -0.97 3.81
N LYS A 145 -15.51 -0.41 4.75
CA LYS A 145 -14.95 0.33 5.88
C LYS A 145 -14.86 -0.58 7.09
N LEU A 146 -13.67 -0.76 7.63
CA LEU A 146 -13.47 -1.52 8.87
C LEU A 146 -13.82 -0.71 10.12
N PHE A 147 -13.64 0.61 10.07
CA PHE A 147 -13.86 1.52 11.19
C PHE A 147 -14.52 2.82 10.71
N ASN A 148 -15.19 3.52 11.64
CA ASN A 148 -15.55 4.91 11.39
C ASN A 148 -14.31 5.83 11.55
N THR A 149 -14.41 7.05 11.06
CA THR A 149 -13.30 8.02 11.07
C THR A 149 -12.78 8.40 12.45
N THR A 150 -13.58 8.22 13.50
CA THR A 150 -13.21 8.56 14.89
C THR A 150 -12.72 7.37 15.71
N GLY A 151 -12.68 6.16 15.14
CA GLY A 151 -12.25 4.96 15.84
C GLY A 151 -13.16 4.56 17.02
N THR A 152 -14.46 4.83 16.93
CA THR A 152 -15.44 4.51 17.99
C THR A 152 -16.39 3.37 17.62
N LYS A 153 -16.34 2.93 16.35
CA LYS A 153 -17.13 1.82 15.81
C LYS A 153 -16.31 0.99 14.85
N ALA A 154 -16.54 -0.32 14.87
CA ALA A 154 -16.03 -1.28 13.92
C ALA A 154 -17.18 -1.85 13.05
N TYR A 155 -16.85 -2.38 11.86
CA TYR A 155 -17.81 -2.89 10.87
C TYR A 155 -17.36 -4.23 10.25
N PHE A 156 -16.71 -5.07 11.04
CA PHE A 156 -16.20 -6.36 10.58
C PHE A 156 -17.29 -7.34 10.19
N ASP A 157 -18.53 -7.16 10.67
CA ASP A 157 -19.69 -8.00 10.33
C ASP A 157 -20.53 -7.45 9.16
N SER A 158 -20.06 -6.39 8.48
CA SER A 158 -20.73 -5.86 7.27
C SER A 158 -20.70 -6.87 6.12
N ASP A 159 -21.66 -6.75 5.18
CA ASP A 159 -21.73 -7.65 4.05
C ASP A 159 -20.53 -7.56 3.12
N ASP A 160 -19.97 -6.34 2.93
CA ASP A 160 -18.77 -6.14 2.12
C ASP A 160 -17.54 -6.82 2.73
N VAL A 161 -17.37 -6.75 4.05
CA VAL A 161 -16.30 -7.48 4.74
C VAL A 161 -16.51 -9.00 4.65
N LYS A 162 -17.75 -9.49 4.80
CA LYS A 162 -18.07 -10.91 4.60
C LYS A 162 -17.73 -11.39 3.19
N ASN A 163 -18.06 -10.59 2.18
CA ASN A 163 -17.74 -10.89 0.78
C ASN A 163 -16.22 -10.95 0.57
N ALA A 164 -15.48 -9.99 1.12
CA ALA A 164 -14.02 -9.97 1.04
C ALA A 164 -13.38 -11.20 1.69
N LEU A 165 -13.82 -11.58 2.88
CA LEU A 165 -13.30 -12.75 3.59
C LEU A 165 -13.72 -14.07 2.92
N SER A 166 -14.90 -14.11 2.31
CA SER A 166 -15.35 -15.24 1.49
C SER A 166 -14.46 -15.41 0.26
N LEU A 167 -14.09 -14.31 -0.42
CA LEU A 167 -13.16 -14.37 -1.56
C LEU A 167 -11.80 -14.94 -1.14
N ILE A 168 -11.23 -14.51 -0.02
CA ILE A 168 -9.95 -15.06 0.49
C ILE A 168 -10.08 -16.57 0.76
N THR A 169 -11.17 -16.99 1.40
CA THR A 169 -11.41 -18.41 1.65
C THR A 169 -11.51 -19.21 0.35
N GLN A 170 -12.19 -18.66 -0.67
CA GLN A 170 -12.33 -19.30 -1.97
C GLN A 170 -11.00 -19.37 -2.71
N LEU A 171 -10.19 -18.30 -2.69
CA LEU A 171 -8.85 -18.30 -3.31
C LEU A 171 -7.94 -19.34 -2.65
N ASN A 172 -7.92 -19.41 -1.32
CA ASN A 172 -7.12 -20.39 -0.58
C ASN A 172 -7.57 -21.84 -0.88
N ALA A 173 -8.86 -22.06 -1.09
CA ALA A 173 -9.39 -23.38 -1.44
C ALA A 173 -8.94 -23.87 -2.83
N LEU A 174 -8.56 -22.99 -3.75
CA LEU A 174 -8.10 -23.38 -5.09
C LEU A 174 -6.82 -24.21 -5.06
N SER A 175 -5.87 -23.86 -4.19
CA SER A 175 -4.60 -24.59 -4.03
C SER A 175 -4.72 -25.87 -3.17
N GLY A 176 -5.91 -26.21 -2.73
CA GLY A 176 -6.14 -27.33 -1.83
C GLY A 176 -5.55 -27.09 -0.45
N ASN A 177 -4.67 -27.99 -0.02
CA ASN A 177 -3.95 -27.84 1.27
C ASN A 177 -2.52 -27.35 1.10
N TYR A 178 -2.13 -26.92 -0.10
CA TYR A 178 -0.79 -26.42 -0.37
C TYR A 178 -0.71 -24.92 -0.07
N GLU A 179 0.28 -24.56 0.73
CA GLU A 179 0.64 -23.15 0.98
C GLU A 179 1.56 -22.67 -0.15
N VAL A 180 1.02 -21.87 -1.06
CA VAL A 180 1.77 -21.29 -2.18
C VAL A 180 2.85 -20.36 -1.63
N THR A 181 4.08 -20.55 -2.10
CA THR A 181 5.27 -19.86 -1.59
C THR A 181 5.82 -18.85 -2.59
N SER A 182 6.67 -17.92 -2.12
CA SER A 182 7.40 -16.99 -3.00
C SER A 182 8.33 -17.74 -3.96
N GLN A 183 8.80 -18.94 -3.59
CA GLN A 183 9.59 -19.78 -4.48
C GLN A 183 8.77 -20.28 -5.67
N ASP A 184 7.49 -20.61 -5.48
CA ASP A 184 6.60 -21.03 -6.58
C ASP A 184 6.41 -19.89 -7.59
N PHE A 185 6.33 -18.62 -7.10
CA PHE A 185 6.32 -17.46 -7.98
C PHE A 185 7.66 -17.30 -8.73
N ASP A 186 8.79 -17.40 -8.02
CA ASP A 186 10.12 -17.33 -8.62
C ASP A 186 10.36 -18.40 -9.72
N GLU A 187 9.73 -19.54 -9.57
CA GLU A 187 9.76 -20.64 -10.54
C GLU A 187 8.76 -20.47 -11.69
N GLY A 188 7.98 -19.38 -11.70
CA GLY A 188 7.00 -19.08 -12.74
C GLY A 188 5.69 -19.88 -12.66
N LYS A 189 5.41 -20.50 -11.53
CA LYS A 189 4.24 -21.35 -11.31
C LYS A 189 2.98 -20.60 -10.85
N VAL A 190 3.10 -19.30 -10.53
CA VAL A 190 2.02 -18.47 -9.99
C VAL A 190 1.70 -17.33 -10.94
N ALA A 191 0.41 -17.05 -11.16
CA ALA A 191 -0.03 -16.00 -12.07
C ALA A 191 0.05 -14.60 -11.47
N PHE A 192 -0.32 -14.42 -10.18
CA PHE A 192 -0.47 -13.12 -9.55
C PHE A 192 0.27 -13.02 -8.20
N LEU A 193 0.92 -11.86 -8.01
CA LEU A 193 1.57 -11.48 -6.75
C LEU A 193 1.36 -9.98 -6.51
N PRO A 194 0.61 -9.56 -5.47
CA PRO A 194 0.62 -8.16 -5.05
C PRO A 194 2.02 -7.73 -4.63
N MET A 195 2.47 -6.58 -5.12
CA MET A 195 3.73 -5.97 -4.70
C MET A 195 3.63 -4.46 -4.69
N THR A 196 4.48 -3.82 -3.91
CA THR A 196 4.63 -2.37 -3.91
C THR A 196 5.53 -1.91 -5.07
N LEU A 197 5.44 -0.63 -5.44
CA LEU A 197 6.38 -0.05 -6.40
C LEU A 197 7.83 -0.17 -5.93
N ALA A 198 8.07 -0.04 -4.62
CA ALA A 198 9.41 -0.20 -4.05
C ALA A 198 9.97 -1.60 -4.28
N GLU A 199 9.15 -2.64 -4.11
CA GLU A 199 9.53 -4.02 -4.43
C GLU A 199 9.78 -4.18 -5.93
N TYR A 200 8.89 -3.66 -6.78
CA TYR A 200 9.07 -3.64 -8.22
C TYR A 200 10.42 -3.04 -8.63
N ARG A 201 10.75 -1.84 -8.11
CA ARG A 201 12.01 -1.16 -8.39
C ARG A 201 13.23 -1.90 -7.85
N THR A 202 13.09 -2.58 -6.72
CA THR A 202 14.14 -3.41 -6.15
C THR A 202 14.44 -4.63 -7.04
N TYR A 203 13.42 -5.23 -7.65
CA TYR A 203 13.59 -6.44 -8.45
C TYR A 203 14.02 -6.16 -9.91
N LYS A 204 13.50 -5.09 -10.53
CA LYS A 204 13.78 -4.78 -11.94
C LYS A 204 15.20 -4.28 -12.23
N PRO A 205 15.79 -3.34 -11.46
CA PRO A 205 17.08 -2.74 -11.83
C PRO A 205 18.31 -3.54 -11.40
N TYR A 206 18.17 -4.55 -10.54
CA TYR A 206 19.32 -5.30 -10.03
C TYR A 206 19.57 -6.56 -10.87
N PRO A 207 20.78 -6.73 -11.46
CA PRO A 207 21.10 -7.90 -12.28
C PRO A 207 20.85 -9.23 -11.58
N TYR A 208 21.01 -9.29 -10.28
CA TYR A 208 20.76 -10.49 -9.48
C TYR A 208 19.28 -10.78 -9.25
N HIS A 209 18.44 -9.75 -9.15
CA HIS A 209 16.99 -9.90 -9.00
C HIS A 209 16.31 -10.16 -10.35
N VAL A 210 16.80 -9.56 -11.44
CA VAL A 210 16.39 -9.93 -12.80
C VAL A 210 16.68 -11.39 -13.07
N ALA A 211 17.80 -11.93 -12.58
CA ALA A 211 18.09 -13.36 -12.68
C ALA A 211 17.12 -14.24 -11.88
N LYS A 212 16.60 -13.76 -10.75
CA LYS A 212 15.61 -14.47 -9.93
C LYS A 212 14.28 -14.65 -10.67
N TYR A 213 13.81 -13.61 -11.38
CA TYR A 213 12.56 -13.63 -12.16
C TYR A 213 12.80 -13.69 -13.68
N SER A 214 13.99 -14.06 -14.14
CA SER A 214 14.32 -14.12 -15.57
C SER A 214 13.79 -15.37 -16.27
N SER A 215 13.17 -16.29 -15.55
CA SER A 215 12.58 -17.50 -16.12
C SER A 215 11.26 -17.25 -16.84
N PHE A 216 10.63 -16.08 -16.65
CA PHE A 216 9.37 -15.70 -17.28
C PHE A 216 9.25 -14.18 -17.42
N SER A 217 8.41 -13.74 -18.37
CA SER A 217 8.05 -12.34 -18.57
C SER A 217 6.98 -11.94 -17.57
N TRP A 218 7.12 -10.75 -16.96
CA TRP A 218 6.18 -10.24 -15.99
C TRP A 218 5.99 -8.72 -16.08
N SER A 219 4.86 -8.24 -15.62
CA SER A 219 4.49 -6.82 -15.57
C SER A 219 3.64 -6.53 -14.33
N CYS A 220 3.23 -5.27 -14.16
CA CYS A 220 2.32 -4.87 -13.12
C CYS A 220 1.10 -4.15 -13.70
N VAL A 221 -0.06 -4.44 -13.13
CA VAL A 221 -1.35 -3.80 -13.43
C VAL A 221 -1.97 -3.26 -12.14
N THR A 222 -3.07 -2.50 -12.26
CA THR A 222 -3.85 -2.04 -11.10
C THR A 222 -4.35 -3.21 -10.26
N MET A 223 -4.65 -2.98 -8.98
CA MET A 223 -5.32 -3.97 -8.15
C MET A 223 -6.77 -4.19 -8.65
N PRO A 224 -7.29 -5.44 -8.60
CA PRO A 224 -8.68 -5.70 -8.95
C PRO A 224 -9.63 -5.07 -7.93
N ALA A 225 -10.76 -4.51 -8.39
CA ALA A 225 -11.78 -3.92 -7.53
C ALA A 225 -13.13 -4.64 -7.65
N SER A 226 -14.10 -4.30 -6.81
CA SER A 226 -15.44 -4.91 -6.86
C SER A 226 -16.27 -4.45 -8.08
N SER A 227 -15.84 -3.37 -8.75
CA SER A 227 -16.43 -2.85 -9.99
C SER A 227 -15.35 -2.20 -10.86
N GLU A 228 -15.62 -2.04 -12.16
CA GLU A 228 -14.69 -1.43 -13.13
C GLU A 228 -14.21 -0.02 -12.73
N ASP A 229 -15.06 0.75 -12.05
CA ASP A 229 -14.74 2.11 -11.56
C ASP A 229 -14.32 2.12 -10.08
N GLY A 230 -14.05 0.95 -9.48
CA GLY A 230 -13.74 0.83 -8.07
C GLY A 230 -12.30 1.16 -7.75
N ASP A 231 -12.07 1.76 -6.57
CA ASP A 231 -10.75 2.02 -6.02
C ASP A 231 -10.30 0.82 -5.17
N ALA A 232 -9.12 0.29 -5.43
CA ALA A 232 -8.57 -0.85 -4.66
C ALA A 232 -7.08 -0.67 -4.28
N THR A 233 -6.45 0.41 -4.74
CA THR A 233 -5.03 0.64 -4.55
C THR A 233 -4.74 1.16 -3.14
N GLN A 234 -3.98 0.41 -2.36
CA GLN A 234 -3.40 0.89 -1.12
C GLN A 234 -2.13 1.69 -1.44
N VAL A 235 -2.02 2.88 -0.87
CA VAL A 235 -0.87 3.78 -1.06
C VAL A 235 -0.25 4.10 0.29
N ALA A 236 0.90 3.52 0.57
CA ALA A 236 1.73 3.94 1.71
C ALA A 236 2.38 5.28 1.39
N THR A 237 2.36 6.22 2.33
CA THR A 237 2.88 7.57 2.11
C THR A 237 3.84 7.95 3.22
N SER A 238 5.08 8.25 2.86
CA SER A 238 6.06 8.83 3.77
C SER A 238 5.71 10.29 4.06
N LEU A 239 5.65 10.63 5.33
CA LEU A 239 5.20 11.93 5.81
C LEU A 239 6.34 12.69 6.49
N TYR A 240 6.46 13.98 6.22
CA TYR A 240 7.28 14.88 7.02
C TYR A 240 6.40 15.78 7.87
N ALA A 241 6.81 15.97 9.12
CA ALA A 241 6.09 16.80 10.08
C ALA A 241 7.02 17.82 10.75
N MET A 242 6.39 18.86 11.30
CA MET A 242 7.06 19.86 12.09
C MET A 242 6.81 19.60 13.58
N SER A 243 7.85 19.69 14.40
CA SER A 243 7.74 19.57 15.86
C SER A 243 6.90 20.71 16.44
N LEU A 244 5.95 20.39 17.34
CA LEU A 244 5.22 21.40 18.09
C LEU A 244 6.17 22.27 18.97
N LYS A 245 7.31 21.70 19.38
CA LYS A 245 8.30 22.39 20.25
C LYS A 245 9.31 23.24 19.48
N THR A 246 9.24 23.28 18.14
CA THR A 246 10.19 24.11 17.34
C THR A 246 10.12 25.58 17.75
N LYS A 247 11.28 26.20 17.86
CA LYS A 247 11.43 27.65 18.08
C LYS A 247 11.60 28.42 16.76
N HIS A 248 11.71 27.71 15.65
CA HIS A 248 11.98 28.24 14.31
C HIS A 248 10.82 27.98 13.36
N ARG A 249 9.58 28.22 13.79
CA ARG A 249 8.35 27.82 13.09
C ARG A 249 8.31 28.23 11.62
N THR A 250 8.65 29.47 11.30
CA THR A 250 8.63 29.97 9.91
C THR A 250 9.63 29.20 9.05
N LEU A 251 10.88 29.06 9.51
CA LEU A 251 11.91 28.36 8.76
C LEU A 251 11.60 26.86 8.62
N ALA A 252 11.08 26.24 9.69
CA ALA A 252 10.69 24.84 9.66
C ALA A 252 9.54 24.61 8.66
N TRP A 253 8.55 25.51 8.59
CA TRP A 253 7.49 25.46 7.61
C TRP A 253 8.00 25.66 6.17
N GLU A 254 8.83 26.69 5.93
CA GLU A 254 9.43 26.93 4.61
C GLU A 254 10.24 25.73 4.13
N PHE A 255 11.00 25.09 5.03
CA PHE A 255 11.77 23.89 4.72
C PHE A 255 10.86 22.69 4.43
N LEU A 256 9.84 22.47 5.25
CA LEU A 256 8.86 21.39 5.05
C LEU A 256 8.13 21.55 3.71
N GLN A 257 7.67 22.79 3.42
CA GLN A 257 7.03 23.11 2.17
C GLN A 257 7.97 22.87 0.98
N LEU A 258 9.20 23.34 1.04
CA LEU A 258 10.21 23.14 -0.01
C LEU A 258 10.42 21.66 -0.31
N LEU A 259 10.61 20.82 0.72
CA LEU A 259 10.79 19.38 0.55
C LEU A 259 9.63 18.70 -0.20
N CYS A 260 8.41 19.12 0.09
CA CYS A 260 7.21 18.41 -0.38
C CYS A 260 6.60 19.02 -1.65
N THR A 261 6.92 20.28 -2.01
CA THR A 261 6.27 20.97 -3.14
C THR A 261 7.20 21.42 -4.24
N ASP A 262 8.52 21.37 -4.04
CA ASP A 262 9.49 21.72 -5.06
C ASP A 262 9.63 20.60 -6.09
N GLU A 263 9.41 20.90 -7.37
CA GLU A 263 9.39 19.90 -8.44
C GLU A 263 10.76 19.25 -8.67
N ASP A 264 11.86 19.98 -8.51
CA ASP A 264 13.22 19.44 -8.70
C ASP A 264 13.57 18.46 -7.57
N ILE A 265 13.20 18.79 -6.33
CA ILE A 265 13.34 17.88 -5.19
C ILE A 265 12.46 16.64 -5.39
N GLN A 266 11.22 16.82 -5.77
CA GLN A 266 10.28 15.73 -5.97
C GLN A 266 10.62 14.87 -7.20
N GLN A 267 11.24 15.42 -8.23
CA GLN A 267 11.83 14.63 -9.32
C GLN A 267 13.02 13.81 -8.81
N SER A 268 13.87 14.40 -7.95
CA SER A 268 14.97 13.66 -7.32
C SER A 268 14.47 12.53 -6.41
N VAL A 269 13.34 12.72 -5.72
CA VAL A 269 12.67 11.62 -4.98
C VAL A 269 12.31 10.50 -5.94
N PHE A 270 11.64 10.79 -7.04
CA PHE A 270 11.28 9.77 -8.03
C PHE A 270 12.50 9.08 -8.64
N ASP A 271 13.56 9.81 -8.93
CA ASP A 271 14.76 9.27 -9.61
C ASP A 271 15.61 8.38 -8.71
N TYR A 272 15.68 8.65 -7.41
CA TYR A 272 16.66 8.05 -6.50
C TYR A 272 16.05 7.29 -5.32
N SER A 273 14.76 7.43 -5.03
CA SER A 273 14.06 6.59 -4.07
C SER A 273 13.41 5.39 -4.74
N GLN A 274 12.74 4.57 -3.97
CA GLN A 274 12.00 3.41 -4.48
C GLN A 274 10.51 3.68 -4.69
N GLY A 275 9.99 4.80 -4.18
CA GLY A 275 8.59 5.20 -4.33
C GLY A 275 8.35 6.16 -5.50
N THR A 276 7.22 6.86 -5.44
CA THR A 276 6.83 7.91 -6.40
C THR A 276 6.93 9.29 -5.78
N SER A 277 7.02 10.32 -6.63
CA SER A 277 6.69 11.68 -6.22
C SER A 277 5.22 11.76 -5.77
N VAL A 278 4.94 12.66 -4.84
CA VAL A 278 3.58 12.98 -4.39
C VAL A 278 2.92 14.07 -5.25
N LEU A 279 3.69 14.69 -6.17
CA LEU A 279 3.23 15.76 -7.07
C LEU A 279 2.76 15.18 -8.39
N LYS A 280 1.51 15.54 -8.79
CA LYS A 280 0.94 15.16 -10.09
C LYS A 280 1.77 15.65 -11.27
N SER A 281 2.29 16.90 -11.20
CA SER A 281 3.11 17.49 -12.27
C SER A 281 4.40 16.70 -12.51
N VAL A 282 5.06 16.26 -11.45
CA VAL A 282 6.28 15.44 -11.54
C VAL A 282 5.96 14.06 -12.12
N MET A 283 4.91 13.41 -11.61
CA MET A 283 4.53 12.09 -12.11
C MET A 283 4.15 12.09 -13.60
N GLN A 284 3.57 13.18 -14.11
CA GLN A 284 3.17 13.33 -15.51
C GLN A 284 4.28 13.90 -16.41
N SER A 285 5.47 14.19 -15.86
CA SER A 285 6.59 14.77 -16.60
C SER A 285 7.23 13.81 -17.61
N ASP A 286 7.92 14.36 -18.62
CA ASP A 286 8.71 13.55 -19.55
C ASP A 286 9.93 12.93 -18.87
N ALA A 287 10.51 13.59 -17.85
CA ALA A 287 11.61 13.04 -17.06
C ALA A 287 11.20 11.74 -16.35
N THR A 288 10.02 11.73 -15.73
CA THR A 288 9.46 10.53 -15.10
C THR A 288 9.21 9.40 -16.10
N LYS A 289 8.73 9.72 -17.31
CA LYS A 289 8.56 8.71 -18.39
C LYS A 289 9.89 8.08 -18.79
N GLU A 290 10.92 8.89 -19.00
CA GLU A 290 12.25 8.37 -19.37
C GLU A 290 12.83 7.52 -18.25
N LYS A 291 12.69 7.95 -16.98
CA LYS A 291 13.17 7.18 -15.83
C LYS A 291 12.48 5.83 -15.71
N LEU A 292 11.15 5.75 -15.89
CA LEU A 292 10.43 4.47 -15.89
C LEU A 292 10.90 3.52 -17.02
N LYS A 293 11.21 4.06 -18.20
CA LYS A 293 11.77 3.25 -19.28
C LYS A 293 13.16 2.70 -18.93
N GLU A 294 14.00 3.51 -18.28
CA GLU A 294 15.30 3.05 -17.78
C GLU A 294 15.12 1.94 -16.75
N ASP A 295 14.26 2.14 -15.76
CA ASP A 295 13.93 1.16 -14.71
C ASP A 295 13.35 -0.13 -15.29
N GLY A 296 12.59 -0.05 -16.38
CA GLY A 296 12.01 -1.17 -17.11
C GLY A 296 12.93 -1.79 -18.16
N PHE A 297 14.21 -1.38 -18.28
CA PHE A 297 15.13 -1.82 -19.34
C PHE A 297 14.55 -1.66 -20.75
N GLY A 298 13.80 -0.57 -20.98
CA GLY A 298 13.14 -0.29 -22.25
C GLY A 298 11.84 -1.07 -22.48
N SER A 299 11.34 -1.81 -21.50
CA SER A 299 10.00 -2.40 -21.56
C SER A 299 8.94 -1.37 -21.13
N ASP A 300 7.79 -1.36 -21.80
CA ASP A 300 6.63 -0.55 -21.42
C ASP A 300 5.74 -1.25 -20.36
N SER A 301 6.35 -2.10 -19.53
CA SER A 301 5.63 -2.95 -18.57
C SER A 301 4.93 -2.16 -17.45
N LEU A 302 5.47 -1.01 -17.09
CA LEU A 302 4.85 -0.08 -16.13
C LEU A 302 4.93 1.33 -16.72
N THR A 303 3.78 1.98 -16.92
CA THR A 303 3.70 3.30 -17.54
C THR A 303 3.37 4.39 -16.52
N VAL A 304 3.68 5.63 -16.87
CA VAL A 304 3.22 6.80 -16.10
C VAL A 304 1.71 6.80 -15.94
N SER A 305 0.97 6.47 -17.00
CA SER A 305 -0.50 6.42 -16.96
C SER A 305 -1.00 5.39 -15.95
N THR A 306 -0.36 4.23 -15.86
CA THR A 306 -0.72 3.18 -14.90
C THR A 306 -0.45 3.65 -13.47
N LEU A 307 0.72 4.25 -13.20
CA LEU A 307 1.03 4.79 -11.87
C LEU A 307 0.13 5.98 -11.48
N ASP A 308 -0.14 6.88 -12.42
CA ASP A 308 -1.05 8.02 -12.19
C ASP A 308 -2.46 7.55 -11.84
N SER A 309 -2.96 6.52 -12.53
CA SER A 309 -4.23 5.87 -12.20
C SER A 309 -4.23 5.29 -10.79
N MET A 310 -3.20 4.51 -10.44
CA MET A 310 -3.06 3.91 -9.10
C MET A 310 -3.04 4.95 -8.00
N LEU A 311 -2.28 6.04 -8.17
CA LEU A 311 -2.17 7.11 -7.18
C LEU A 311 -3.46 7.93 -7.09
N SER A 312 -4.15 8.15 -8.20
CA SER A 312 -5.42 8.88 -8.27
C SER A 312 -6.57 8.09 -7.62
N GLN A 313 -6.53 6.76 -7.72
CA GLN A 313 -7.48 5.83 -7.12
C GLN A 313 -6.99 5.29 -5.75
N GLY A 314 -6.03 5.95 -5.15
CA GLY A 314 -5.49 5.57 -3.85
C GLY A 314 -6.51 5.67 -2.73
N ILE A 315 -6.59 4.63 -1.90
CA ILE A 315 -7.51 4.55 -0.76
C ILE A 315 -6.88 5.23 0.45
N THR A 316 -7.65 6.06 1.14
CA THR A 316 -7.27 6.64 2.44
C THR A 316 -7.73 5.74 3.58
N GLN A 317 -6.83 5.52 4.54
CA GLN A 317 -7.16 4.80 5.77
C GLN A 317 -7.67 5.76 6.86
N PRO A 318 -8.53 5.28 7.80
CA PRO A 318 -8.94 6.07 8.93
C PRO A 318 -7.75 6.44 9.83
N THR A 319 -7.77 7.68 10.36
CA THR A 319 -6.72 8.17 11.24
C THR A 319 -7.27 8.41 12.65
N PHE A 320 -7.09 7.44 13.55
CA PHE A 320 -7.41 7.57 14.97
C PHE A 320 -6.33 6.89 15.83
N LYS A 321 -6.19 7.29 17.08
CA LYS A 321 -5.03 7.00 17.94
C LYS A 321 -4.65 5.52 18.01
N THR A 322 -5.62 4.62 18.10
CA THR A 322 -5.40 3.18 18.31
C THR A 322 -5.52 2.37 17.02
N TYR A 323 -5.56 3.02 15.85
CA TYR A 323 -5.84 2.37 14.56
C TYR A 323 -4.93 1.17 14.32
N ASN A 324 -3.61 1.35 14.37
CA ASN A 324 -2.64 0.28 14.08
C ASN A 324 -2.76 -0.88 15.07
N THR A 325 -2.83 -0.59 16.37
CA THR A 325 -2.99 -1.63 17.41
C THR A 325 -4.26 -2.46 17.22
N VAL A 326 -5.37 -1.80 16.87
CA VAL A 326 -6.65 -2.50 16.69
C VAL A 326 -6.67 -3.27 15.36
N LEU A 327 -6.01 -2.73 14.32
CA LEU A 327 -5.87 -3.41 13.04
C LEU A 327 -4.99 -4.68 13.17
N GLU A 328 -3.87 -4.60 13.88
CA GLU A 328 -3.03 -5.77 14.18
C GLU A 328 -3.80 -6.86 14.95
N GLN A 329 -4.60 -6.46 15.93
CA GLN A 329 -5.46 -7.40 16.64
C GLN A 329 -6.49 -8.05 15.71
N ALA A 330 -7.10 -7.27 14.83
CA ALA A 330 -8.04 -7.77 13.83
C ALA A 330 -7.35 -8.75 12.86
N ASP A 331 -6.15 -8.39 12.39
CA ASP A 331 -5.36 -9.24 11.50
C ASP A 331 -5.07 -10.60 12.12
N TYR A 332 -4.61 -10.61 13.36
CA TYR A 332 -4.38 -11.87 14.10
C TYR A 332 -5.64 -12.73 14.20
N LEU A 333 -6.78 -12.12 14.56
CA LEU A 333 -8.04 -12.85 14.74
C LEU A 333 -8.59 -13.38 13.41
N ILE A 334 -8.58 -12.57 12.36
CA ILE A 334 -9.07 -12.94 11.04
C ILE A 334 -8.18 -14.02 10.41
N SER A 335 -6.86 -13.82 10.40
CA SER A 335 -5.91 -14.78 9.84
C SER A 335 -6.01 -16.14 10.53
N LYS A 336 -6.14 -16.17 11.85
CA LYS A 336 -6.37 -17.39 12.63
C LYS A 336 -7.69 -18.06 12.26
N SER A 337 -8.75 -17.29 12.07
CA SER A 337 -10.07 -17.79 11.76
C SER A 337 -10.14 -18.34 10.33
N ILE A 338 -9.48 -17.70 9.36
CA ILE A 338 -9.33 -18.20 7.99
C ILE A 338 -8.54 -19.51 8.00
N ALA A 339 -7.42 -19.59 8.71
CA ALA A 339 -6.61 -20.81 8.81
C ALA A 339 -7.38 -21.99 9.41
N ASN A 340 -8.30 -21.72 10.34
CA ASN A 340 -9.16 -22.73 10.95
C ASN A 340 -10.45 -23.01 10.15
N ASN A 341 -10.66 -22.33 9.01
CA ASN A 341 -11.90 -22.38 8.22
C ASN A 341 -13.17 -22.10 9.06
N SER A 342 -13.07 -21.17 10.01
CA SER A 342 -14.12 -20.81 10.97
C SER A 342 -14.62 -19.36 10.85
N ILE A 343 -14.22 -18.64 9.79
CA ILE A 343 -14.46 -17.20 9.65
C ILE A 343 -15.95 -16.82 9.76
N GLU A 344 -16.86 -17.62 9.16
CA GLU A 344 -18.30 -17.36 9.21
C GLU A 344 -18.87 -17.42 10.63
N THR A 345 -18.35 -18.31 11.47
CA THR A 345 -18.79 -18.48 12.86
C THR A 345 -18.12 -17.51 13.82
N ASP A 346 -16.88 -17.10 13.53
CA ASP A 346 -16.06 -16.29 14.43
C ASP A 346 -16.29 -14.79 14.22
N LEU A 347 -16.82 -14.36 13.07
CA LEU A 347 -16.89 -12.97 12.67
C LEU A 347 -17.65 -12.08 13.67
N PHE A 348 -18.75 -12.58 14.24
CA PHE A 348 -19.48 -11.87 15.29
C PHE A 348 -18.62 -11.66 16.55
N THR A 349 -17.83 -12.66 16.93
CA THR A 349 -16.93 -12.58 18.09
C THR A 349 -15.78 -11.63 17.81
N ILE A 350 -15.24 -11.66 16.58
CA ILE A 350 -14.20 -10.72 16.11
C ILE A 350 -14.72 -9.30 16.18
N GLN A 351 -15.89 -9.01 15.58
CA GLN A 351 -16.54 -7.70 15.64
C GLN A 351 -16.63 -7.19 17.08
N LYS A 352 -17.16 -7.98 18.00
CA LYS A 352 -17.32 -7.60 19.39
C LYS A 352 -15.99 -7.37 20.11
N THR A 353 -14.98 -8.22 19.86
CA THR A 353 -13.65 -8.09 20.46
C THR A 353 -12.99 -6.79 20.01
N ILE A 354 -13.08 -6.47 18.73
CA ILE A 354 -12.53 -5.23 18.17
C ILE A 354 -13.27 -4.01 18.71
N GLU A 355 -14.61 -4.03 18.80
CA GLU A 355 -15.37 -2.93 19.41
C GLU A 355 -15.02 -2.69 20.89
N ASP A 356 -14.73 -3.74 21.65
CA ASP A 356 -14.29 -3.61 23.03
C ASP A 356 -12.89 -2.99 23.13
N SER A 357 -12.03 -3.22 22.15
CA SER A 357 -10.67 -2.62 22.08
C SER A 357 -10.67 -1.14 21.64
N LEU A 358 -11.79 -0.64 21.09
CA LEU A 358 -11.95 0.77 20.72
C LEU A 358 -12.40 1.66 21.90
N LYS A 359 -12.80 1.08 23.04
CA LYS A 359 -13.26 1.80 24.24
C LYS A 359 -12.10 2.24 25.11
#